data_6df5cb5014d58bf08070d837d7a5bcd5
#
_entry.id   6df5cb5014d58bf08070d837d7a5bcd5
#
_cell.length_a   1.000
_cell.length_b   1.000
_cell.length_c   1.000
_cell.angle_alpha   90.00
_cell.angle_beta   90.00
_cell.angle_gamma   90.00
#
_symmetry.space_group_name_H-M   'P 1'
#
loop_
_entity.id
_entity.type
_entity.pdbx_description
1 polymer ?
#
loop_
_entity_poly.entity_id
_entity_poly.type
_entity_poly.pdbx_seq_one_letter_code
_entity_poly.pdbx_strand_id
1 'polypeptide(L)'
;MGKDRLFPDYIFESSWEVCNKVGGIYTVLSTRALTLKEKLQDQLIFIGPDCWGDKVNPYFSEDDTLYAEWKKEAQKEGLKVKVGRWNIPGEPVAVLVDFEPYYEIKDQIYGQLWNDYQVDSLHAYGDYDEASMFSYAAALVVESFYKHVVGKGKKVIYHGNEWMTGLGVLYVNKHLPEVATVFTTHATSIGRSIAGNNKPLYDYLFAYNGDQMAQELNMQSKHSIEKQTAKYVDCFTTVSDITANECKELLDKPVDFV
;
A
#
# COMPACT_ATOMS: atom_id res chain seq x y z
N MET A 1 8.61 -34.86 8.06
CA MET A 1 9.21 -33.59 8.49
C MET A 1 8.23 -32.48 8.09
N GLY A 2 7.49 -31.96 9.05
CA GLY A 2 6.65 -30.79 8.80
C GLY A 2 7.56 -29.61 8.44
N LYS A 3 7.32 -28.98 7.27
CA LYS A 3 7.96 -27.70 7.00
C LYS A 3 7.49 -26.73 8.08
N ASP A 4 8.40 -26.28 8.96
CA ASP A 4 8.12 -25.20 9.88
C ASP A 4 7.65 -24.01 9.03
N ARG A 5 6.35 -23.71 9.10
CA ARG A 5 5.81 -22.54 8.41
C ARG A 5 6.44 -21.32 9.07
N LEU A 6 7.21 -20.58 8.28
CA LEU A 6 7.70 -19.28 8.72
C LEU A 6 6.48 -18.38 9.00
N PHE A 7 6.41 -17.85 10.21
CA PHE A 7 5.38 -16.91 10.60
C PHE A 7 6.04 -15.55 10.85
N PRO A 8 5.47 -14.43 10.36
CA PRO A 8 6.05 -13.12 10.61
C PRO A 8 5.88 -12.69 12.08
N ASP A 9 6.86 -11.95 12.59
CA ASP A 9 6.77 -11.31 13.90
C ASP A 9 5.89 -10.05 13.83
N TYR A 10 5.97 -9.30 12.72
CA TYR A 10 5.19 -8.10 12.47
C TYR A 10 4.64 -8.08 11.04
N ILE A 11 3.42 -7.57 10.90
CA ILE A 11 2.83 -7.20 9.61
C ILE A 11 2.39 -5.75 9.68
N PHE A 12 2.92 -4.94 8.76
CA PHE A 12 2.41 -3.61 8.45
C PHE A 12 1.57 -3.72 7.19
N GLU A 13 0.32 -3.28 7.25
CA GLU A 13 -0.57 -3.32 6.11
C GLU A 13 -1.09 -1.93 5.78
N SER A 14 -0.76 -1.40 4.60
CA SER A 14 -1.19 -0.08 4.17
C SER A 14 -2.29 -0.14 3.12
N SER A 15 -3.25 0.75 3.25
CA SER A 15 -4.30 1.01 2.27
C SER A 15 -4.89 2.39 2.48
N TRP A 16 -5.30 3.02 1.39
CA TRP A 16 -6.10 4.25 1.44
C TRP A 16 -7.40 4.09 2.26
N GLU A 17 -7.90 2.86 2.35
CA GLU A 17 -9.17 2.55 3.01
C GLU A 17 -9.02 2.11 4.48
N VAL A 18 -7.84 2.16 5.08
CA VAL A 18 -7.67 1.95 6.53
C VAL A 18 -8.26 3.13 7.28
N CYS A 19 -9.24 2.87 8.15
CA CYS A 19 -10.02 3.88 8.88
C CYS A 19 -10.67 4.94 7.97
N ASN A 20 -10.84 4.61 6.68
CA ASN A 20 -11.38 5.49 5.65
C ASN A 20 -12.26 4.67 4.70
N LYS A 21 -13.56 4.62 4.97
CA LYS A 21 -14.49 3.75 4.23
C LYS A 21 -14.91 4.40 2.91
N VAL A 22 -14.22 4.05 1.84
CA VAL A 22 -14.46 4.58 0.49
C VAL A 22 -14.96 3.50 -0.46
N GLY A 23 -14.40 2.30 -0.42
CA GLY A 23 -14.70 1.24 -1.38
C GLY A 23 -14.67 -0.18 -0.80
N GLY A 24 -14.45 -1.15 -1.69
CA GLY A 24 -14.49 -2.58 -1.37
C GLY A 24 -13.29 -3.10 -0.59
N ILE A 25 -12.14 -2.43 -0.69
CA ILE A 25 -10.92 -2.84 0.01
C ILE A 25 -11.11 -2.73 1.51
N TYR A 26 -11.83 -1.70 1.98
CA TYR A 26 -12.25 -1.60 3.37
C TYR A 26 -12.88 -2.91 3.87
N THR A 27 -13.79 -3.48 3.09
CA THR A 27 -14.46 -4.73 3.47
C THR A 27 -13.49 -5.90 3.51
N VAL A 28 -12.61 -6.02 2.52
CA VAL A 28 -11.58 -7.08 2.49
C VAL A 28 -10.69 -7.02 3.72
N LEU A 29 -10.14 -5.84 4.02
CA LEU A 29 -9.23 -5.66 5.15
C LEU A 29 -9.94 -5.87 6.49
N SER A 30 -11.11 -5.24 6.68
CA SER A 30 -11.84 -5.28 7.94
C SER A 30 -12.36 -6.69 8.28
N THR A 31 -12.73 -7.49 7.29
CA THR A 31 -13.23 -8.86 7.54
C THR A 31 -12.13 -9.84 7.90
N ARG A 32 -10.91 -9.68 7.35
CA ARG A 32 -9.77 -10.57 7.67
C ARG A 32 -8.98 -10.14 8.91
N ALA A 33 -9.14 -8.88 9.34
CA ALA A 33 -8.34 -8.30 10.43
C ALA A 33 -8.44 -9.09 11.74
N LEU A 34 -9.65 -9.53 12.11
CA LEU A 34 -9.85 -10.33 13.31
C LEU A 34 -9.00 -11.61 13.31
N THR A 35 -9.04 -12.38 12.23
CA THR A 35 -8.29 -13.64 12.10
C THR A 35 -6.77 -13.43 12.14
N LEU A 36 -6.27 -12.36 11.55
CA LEU A 36 -4.86 -12.01 11.59
C LEU A 36 -4.46 -11.54 13.00
N LYS A 37 -5.29 -10.75 13.64
CA LYS A 37 -5.05 -10.24 15.00
C LYS A 37 -5.00 -11.36 16.04
N GLU A 38 -5.81 -12.40 15.92
CA GLU A 38 -5.75 -13.56 16.82
C GLU A 38 -4.34 -14.18 16.88
N LYS A 39 -3.57 -14.09 15.80
CA LYS A 39 -2.23 -14.64 15.71
C LYS A 39 -1.12 -13.63 16.03
N LEU A 40 -1.29 -12.40 15.59
CA LEU A 40 -0.26 -11.37 15.65
C LEU A 40 -0.45 -10.37 16.80
N GLN A 41 -1.65 -10.34 17.40
CA GLN A 41 -2.01 -9.35 18.43
C GLN A 41 -1.70 -7.92 17.95
N ASP A 42 -1.02 -7.13 18.74
CA ASP A 42 -0.69 -5.74 18.40
C ASP A 42 0.52 -5.60 17.46
N GLN A 43 1.14 -6.71 17.01
CA GLN A 43 2.11 -6.73 15.92
C GLN A 43 1.48 -6.70 14.51
N LEU A 44 0.15 -6.77 14.42
CA LEU A 44 -0.59 -6.42 13.20
C LEU A 44 -0.92 -4.93 13.23
N ILE A 45 -0.31 -4.16 12.35
CA ILE A 45 -0.43 -2.70 12.32
C ILE A 45 -0.95 -2.27 10.95
N PHE A 46 -2.13 -1.66 10.94
CA PHE A 46 -2.68 -1.05 9.73
C PHE A 46 -2.22 0.41 9.62
N ILE A 47 -1.91 0.85 8.40
CA ILE A 47 -1.50 2.22 8.13
C ILE A 47 -2.46 2.84 7.12
N GLY A 48 -3.07 3.94 7.50
CA GLY A 48 -4.01 4.70 6.70
C GLY A 48 -3.70 6.20 6.64
N PRO A 49 -4.34 6.93 5.71
CA PRO A 49 -4.20 8.37 5.62
C PRO A 49 -4.98 9.08 6.76
N ASP A 50 -4.42 10.15 7.30
CA ASP A 50 -5.18 11.04 8.18
C ASP A 50 -6.00 12.05 7.36
N CYS A 51 -7.06 11.57 6.73
CA CYS A 51 -7.98 12.42 5.95
C CYS A 51 -8.95 13.23 6.82
N TRP A 52 -8.96 13.00 8.13
CA TRP A 52 -9.94 13.63 9.04
C TRP A 52 -9.37 14.85 9.78
N GLY A 53 -8.03 14.98 9.85
CA GLY A 53 -7.37 16.06 10.59
C GLY A 53 -7.88 16.15 12.03
N ASP A 54 -8.35 17.34 12.45
CA ASP A 54 -8.89 17.56 13.79
C ASP A 54 -10.36 17.11 13.97
N LYS A 55 -10.99 16.56 12.91
CA LYS A 55 -12.36 16.05 13.00
C LYS A 55 -12.36 14.64 13.58
N VAL A 56 -13.44 14.31 14.28
CA VAL A 56 -13.63 12.94 14.82
C VAL A 56 -13.80 11.95 13.66
N ASN A 57 -12.90 10.97 13.62
CA ASN A 57 -13.00 9.86 12.67
C ASN A 57 -13.86 8.74 13.28
N PRO A 58 -15.04 8.41 12.71
CA PRO A 58 -15.91 7.38 13.27
C PRO A 58 -15.32 5.96 13.16
N TYR A 59 -14.30 5.77 12.34
CA TYR A 59 -13.65 4.48 12.11
C TYR A 59 -12.40 4.28 12.95
N PHE A 60 -11.98 5.27 13.75
CA PHE A 60 -10.74 5.25 14.50
C PHE A 60 -10.94 5.75 15.92
N SER A 61 -10.36 5.05 16.88
CA SER A 61 -10.29 5.46 18.28
C SER A 61 -8.83 5.64 18.68
N GLU A 62 -8.41 6.90 18.87
CA GLU A 62 -7.04 7.21 19.28
C GLU A 62 -6.74 6.65 20.67
N ASP A 63 -5.54 6.10 20.85
CA ASP A 63 -5.04 5.55 22.10
C ASP A 63 -3.57 5.96 22.29
N ASP A 64 -3.36 6.96 23.11
CA ASP A 64 -2.05 7.54 23.41
C ASP A 64 -1.12 6.60 24.19
N THR A 65 -1.63 5.49 24.69
CA THR A 65 -0.82 4.48 25.38
C THR A 65 -0.16 3.49 24.42
N LEU A 66 -0.76 3.30 23.24
CA LEU A 66 -0.23 2.41 22.22
C LEU A 66 1.03 3.01 21.58
N TYR A 67 2.11 2.27 21.69
CA TYR A 67 3.41 2.66 21.10
C TYR A 67 3.85 4.10 21.45
N ALA A 68 3.54 4.57 22.65
CA ALA A 68 3.73 5.94 23.09
C ALA A 68 5.20 6.40 22.95
N GLU A 69 6.17 5.53 23.23
CA GLU A 69 7.59 5.88 23.07
C GLU A 69 7.97 6.00 21.60
N TRP A 70 7.47 5.12 20.73
CA TRP A 70 7.68 5.27 19.30
C TRP A 70 7.03 6.55 18.75
N LYS A 71 5.81 6.89 19.18
CA LYS A 71 5.14 8.14 18.76
C LYS A 71 6.03 9.37 19.00
N LYS A 72 6.78 9.40 20.12
CA LYS A 72 7.74 10.47 20.41
C LYS A 72 8.94 10.47 19.44
N GLU A 73 9.47 9.30 19.10
CA GLU A 73 10.58 9.21 18.14
C GLU A 73 10.12 9.58 16.73
N ALA A 74 8.96 9.10 16.29
CA ALA A 74 8.35 9.46 15.03
C ALA A 74 8.16 10.99 14.89
N GLN A 75 7.70 11.64 15.95
CA GLN A 75 7.57 13.10 15.98
C GLN A 75 8.91 13.84 15.84
N LYS A 76 10.00 13.33 16.44
CA LYS A 76 11.35 13.89 16.26
C LYS A 76 11.86 13.74 14.83
N GLU A 77 11.43 12.69 14.14
CA GLU A 77 11.74 12.44 12.72
C GLU A 77 10.84 13.26 11.77
N GLY A 78 9.92 14.06 12.29
CA GLY A 78 9.00 14.90 11.51
C GLY A 78 7.75 14.18 11.05
N LEU A 79 7.53 12.93 11.48
CA LEU A 79 6.29 12.22 11.20
C LEU A 79 5.15 12.73 12.09
N LYS A 80 4.03 13.06 11.48
CA LYS A 80 2.80 13.39 12.19
C LYS A 80 1.87 12.18 12.12
N VAL A 81 1.68 11.50 13.25
CA VAL A 81 0.90 10.27 13.32
C VAL A 81 -0.10 10.30 14.47
N LYS A 82 -1.25 9.67 14.25
CA LYS A 82 -2.20 9.26 15.30
C LYS A 82 -2.11 7.75 15.44
N VAL A 83 -2.04 7.26 16.66
CA VAL A 83 -1.97 5.82 16.95
C VAL A 83 -3.22 5.44 17.74
N GLY A 84 -3.83 4.32 17.41
CA GLY A 84 -5.05 3.89 18.08
C GLY A 84 -5.58 2.56 17.56
N ARG A 85 -6.88 2.42 17.61
CA ARG A 85 -7.62 1.21 17.19
C ARG A 85 -8.52 1.52 16.01
N TRP A 86 -8.53 0.63 15.03
CA TRP A 86 -9.52 0.66 13.96
C TRP A 86 -10.84 0.11 14.51
N ASN A 87 -11.94 0.87 14.40
CA ASN A 87 -13.26 0.53 14.92
C ASN A 87 -13.96 -0.55 14.07
N ILE A 88 -13.37 -1.73 14.02
CA ILE A 88 -13.84 -2.95 13.35
C ILE A 88 -13.68 -4.16 14.27
N PRO A 89 -14.27 -5.34 13.96
CA PRO A 89 -14.07 -6.54 14.75
C PRO A 89 -12.57 -6.86 14.95
N GLY A 90 -12.19 -7.09 16.20
CA GLY A 90 -10.81 -7.33 16.60
C GLY A 90 -10.03 -6.09 16.99
N GLU A 91 -10.52 -4.90 16.68
CA GLU A 91 -9.89 -3.60 17.04
C GLU A 91 -8.36 -3.60 16.85
N PRO A 92 -7.88 -3.92 15.62
CA PRO A 92 -6.44 -3.96 15.36
C PRO A 92 -5.80 -2.58 15.52
N VAL A 93 -4.50 -2.56 15.77
CA VAL A 93 -3.75 -1.30 15.81
C VAL A 93 -3.82 -0.63 14.44
N ALA A 94 -4.09 0.67 14.46
CA ALA A 94 -4.01 1.52 13.28
C ALA A 94 -3.13 2.75 13.56
N VAL A 95 -2.36 3.13 12.55
CA VAL A 95 -1.59 4.36 12.50
C VAL A 95 -2.13 5.18 11.35
N LEU A 96 -2.62 6.37 11.66
CA LEU A 96 -3.03 7.35 10.65
C LEU A 96 -1.89 8.37 10.50
N VAL A 97 -1.46 8.58 9.26
CA VAL A 97 -0.33 9.47 8.95
C VAL A 97 -0.77 10.69 8.16
N ASP A 98 -0.35 11.88 8.60
CA ASP A 98 -0.44 13.11 7.83
C ASP A 98 0.62 13.08 6.71
N PHE A 99 0.17 13.18 5.48
CA PHE A 99 1.02 13.12 4.29
C PHE A 99 1.15 14.47 3.58
N GLU A 100 0.44 15.49 4.03
CA GLU A 100 0.48 16.83 3.41
C GLU A 100 1.89 17.45 3.37
N PRO A 101 2.75 17.30 4.39
CA PRO A 101 4.09 17.89 4.35
C PRO A 101 4.95 17.40 3.18
N TYR A 102 4.69 16.22 2.64
CA TYR A 102 5.50 15.64 1.57
C TYR A 102 5.24 16.23 0.19
N TYR A 103 4.16 17.01 0.02
CA TYR A 103 3.94 17.76 -1.21
C TYR A 103 5.07 18.76 -1.50
N GLU A 104 5.74 19.29 -0.48
CA GLU A 104 6.85 20.23 -0.63
C GLU A 104 8.08 19.59 -1.32
N ILE A 105 8.26 18.28 -1.18
CA ILE A 105 9.38 17.53 -1.77
C ILE A 105 8.94 16.53 -2.84
N LYS A 106 7.71 16.66 -3.30
CA LYS A 106 7.07 15.71 -4.25
C LYS A 106 7.93 15.47 -5.49
N ASP A 107 8.44 16.53 -6.10
CA ASP A 107 9.24 16.43 -7.33
C ASP A 107 10.57 15.68 -7.10
N GLN A 108 11.15 15.80 -5.90
CA GLN A 108 12.35 15.05 -5.53
C GLN A 108 12.01 13.56 -5.37
N ILE A 109 10.88 13.24 -4.72
CA ILE A 109 10.40 11.86 -4.55
C ILE A 109 10.16 11.24 -5.95
N TYR A 110 9.49 11.94 -6.85
CA TYR A 110 9.21 11.44 -8.20
C TYR A 110 10.48 11.29 -9.05
N GLY A 111 11.41 12.24 -8.94
CA GLY A 111 12.71 12.13 -9.59
C GLY A 111 13.50 10.91 -9.12
N GLN A 112 13.48 10.61 -7.83
CA GLN A 112 14.10 9.42 -7.27
C GLN A 112 13.41 8.14 -7.76
N LEU A 113 12.08 8.13 -7.79
CA LEU A 113 11.28 7.00 -8.26
C LEU A 113 11.53 6.68 -9.74
N TRP A 114 11.69 7.72 -10.57
CA TRP A 114 12.10 7.57 -11.96
C TRP A 114 13.51 6.97 -12.08
N ASN A 115 14.48 7.51 -11.34
CA ASN A 115 15.86 7.02 -11.39
C ASN A 115 15.98 5.56 -10.95
N ASP A 116 15.22 5.15 -9.94
CA ASP A 116 15.32 3.83 -9.33
C ASP A 116 14.52 2.77 -10.09
N TYR A 117 13.32 3.13 -10.54
CA TYR A 117 12.34 2.16 -11.03
C TYR A 117 11.73 2.52 -12.40
N GLN A 118 12.06 3.66 -12.97
CA GLN A 118 11.49 4.17 -14.23
C GLN A 118 9.95 4.36 -14.13
N VAL A 119 9.47 4.76 -12.95
CA VAL A 119 8.05 5.10 -12.77
C VAL A 119 7.78 6.49 -13.35
N ASP A 120 6.86 6.55 -14.29
CA ASP A 120 6.39 7.82 -14.86
C ASP A 120 5.47 8.55 -13.87
N SER A 121 5.87 9.73 -13.43
CA SER A 121 5.04 10.63 -12.62
C SER A 121 4.79 11.98 -13.32
N LEU A 122 5.28 12.16 -14.56
CA LEU A 122 5.09 13.39 -15.32
C LEU A 122 3.65 13.54 -15.86
N HIS A 123 2.98 12.40 -16.06
CA HIS A 123 1.59 12.35 -16.52
C HIS A 123 0.60 12.17 -15.36
N ALA A 124 1.01 12.60 -14.16
CA ALA A 124 0.17 12.54 -12.97
C ALA A 124 -1.06 13.45 -13.09
N TYR A 125 -2.21 12.93 -12.73
CA TYR A 125 -3.45 13.69 -12.63
C TYR A 125 -4.42 13.07 -11.62
N GLY A 126 -5.44 13.84 -11.25
CA GLY A 126 -6.45 13.40 -10.30
C GLY A 126 -5.86 13.12 -8.92
N ASP A 127 -6.09 11.93 -8.41
CA ASP A 127 -5.69 11.46 -7.09
C ASP A 127 -4.28 10.86 -7.02
N TYR A 128 -3.47 10.94 -8.09
CA TYR A 128 -2.14 10.34 -8.12
C TYR A 128 -1.19 10.92 -7.08
N ASP A 129 -1.13 12.25 -6.99
CA ASP A 129 -0.24 12.94 -6.05
C ASP A 129 -0.62 12.64 -4.60
N GLU A 130 -1.92 12.68 -4.30
CA GLU A 130 -2.46 12.41 -2.97
C GLU A 130 -2.11 10.99 -2.51
N ALA A 131 -2.41 9.99 -3.35
CA ALA A 131 -2.09 8.59 -3.09
C ALA A 131 -0.58 8.36 -2.95
N SER A 132 0.22 8.99 -3.80
CA SER A 132 1.68 8.86 -3.78
C SER A 132 2.30 9.44 -2.52
N MET A 133 1.86 10.61 -2.06
CA MET A 133 2.36 11.23 -0.83
C MET A 133 1.95 10.44 0.40
N PHE A 134 0.72 9.93 0.45
CA PHE A 134 0.30 8.99 1.48
C PHE A 134 1.17 7.74 1.50
N SER A 135 1.39 7.14 0.35
CA SER A 135 2.19 5.92 0.20
C SER A 135 3.63 6.12 0.69
N TYR A 136 4.23 7.26 0.37
CA TYR A 136 5.55 7.64 0.87
C TYR A 136 5.56 7.80 2.39
N ALA A 137 4.59 8.54 2.94
CA ALA A 137 4.43 8.72 4.38
C ALA A 137 4.26 7.39 5.13
N ALA A 138 3.46 6.47 4.57
CA ALA A 138 3.27 5.13 5.12
C ALA A 138 4.58 4.32 5.18
N ALA A 139 5.41 4.43 4.15
CA ALA A 139 6.72 3.78 4.15
C ALA A 139 7.66 4.35 5.22
N LEU A 140 7.65 5.67 5.43
CA LEU A 140 8.43 6.30 6.50
C LEU A 140 7.94 5.88 7.90
N VAL A 141 6.64 5.65 8.07
CA VAL A 141 6.09 5.06 9.31
C VAL A 141 6.69 3.67 9.55
N VAL A 142 6.75 2.82 8.53
CA VAL A 142 7.36 1.48 8.63
C VAL A 142 8.84 1.58 8.97
N GLU A 143 9.58 2.46 8.30
CA GLU A 143 11.02 2.67 8.54
C GLU A 143 11.30 3.12 9.97
N SER A 144 10.57 4.14 10.45
CA SER A 144 10.69 4.64 11.82
C SER A 144 10.33 3.55 12.84
N PHE A 145 9.25 2.84 12.62
CA PHE A 145 8.81 1.77 13.52
C PHE A 145 9.80 0.60 13.56
N TYR A 146 10.31 0.20 12.40
CA TYR A 146 11.34 -0.84 12.29
C TYR A 146 12.59 -0.46 13.08
N LYS A 147 13.05 0.77 12.93
CA LYS A 147 14.25 1.30 13.59
C LYS A 147 14.12 1.37 15.12
N HIS A 148 12.98 1.82 15.63
CA HIS A 148 12.81 2.15 17.05
C HIS A 148 12.11 1.09 17.88
N VAL A 149 11.32 0.19 17.25
CA VAL A 149 10.51 -0.80 17.98
C VAL A 149 10.90 -2.23 17.62
N VAL A 150 10.97 -2.55 16.31
CA VAL A 150 11.13 -3.92 15.84
C VAL A 150 12.57 -4.38 15.98
N GLY A 151 13.51 -3.65 15.39
CA GLY A 151 14.94 -3.97 15.39
C GLY A 151 15.30 -5.17 14.50
N LYS A 152 16.61 -5.45 14.46
CA LYS A 152 17.16 -6.51 13.60
C LYS A 152 16.76 -7.92 14.07
N GLY A 153 16.66 -8.83 13.11
CA GLY A 153 16.43 -10.26 13.37
C GLY A 153 14.97 -10.66 13.51
N LYS A 154 14.03 -9.72 13.38
CA LYS A 154 12.61 -10.00 13.32
C LYS A 154 12.15 -10.21 11.89
N LYS A 155 11.17 -11.08 11.69
CA LYS A 155 10.52 -11.33 10.40
C LYS A 155 9.39 -10.33 10.24
N VAL A 156 9.57 -9.41 9.32
CA VAL A 156 8.64 -8.29 9.09
C VAL A 156 8.12 -8.34 7.67
N ILE A 157 6.82 -8.09 7.52
CA ILE A 157 6.17 -7.95 6.22
C ILE A 157 5.58 -6.54 6.13
N TYR A 158 5.81 -5.88 5.01
CA TYR A 158 5.05 -4.69 4.59
C TYR A 158 4.14 -5.06 3.43
N HIS A 159 2.84 -4.93 3.62
CA HIS A 159 1.81 -5.28 2.66
C HIS A 159 1.09 -4.05 2.15
N GLY A 160 1.28 -3.71 0.88
CA GLY A 160 0.56 -2.64 0.20
C GLY A 160 -0.63 -3.14 -0.59
N ASN A 161 -1.74 -2.40 -0.55
CA ASN A 161 -2.97 -2.70 -1.27
C ASN A 161 -3.25 -1.64 -2.32
N GLU A 162 -3.39 -2.04 -3.57
CA GLU A 162 -3.64 -1.21 -4.75
C GLU A 162 -2.46 -0.30 -5.15
N TRP A 163 -2.52 0.21 -6.40
CA TRP A 163 -1.53 1.14 -6.94
C TRP A 163 -1.25 2.35 -6.02
N MET A 164 -2.25 2.76 -5.25
CA MET A 164 -2.17 3.87 -4.29
C MET A 164 -1.11 3.67 -3.20
N THR A 165 -0.67 2.44 -2.96
CA THR A 165 0.39 2.12 -2.00
C THR A 165 1.72 1.71 -2.66
N GLY A 166 1.77 1.74 -3.98
CA GLY A 166 2.90 1.23 -4.75
C GLY A 166 4.22 1.93 -4.46
N LEU A 167 4.20 3.26 -4.34
CA LEU A 167 5.42 4.03 -4.01
C LEU A 167 6.03 3.57 -2.69
N GLY A 168 5.22 3.38 -1.66
CA GLY A 168 5.68 2.92 -0.35
C GLY A 168 6.24 1.51 -0.40
N VAL A 169 5.64 0.61 -1.18
CA VAL A 169 6.16 -0.75 -1.40
C VAL A 169 7.54 -0.69 -2.03
N LEU A 170 7.73 0.11 -3.08
CA LEU A 170 9.02 0.29 -3.74
C LEU A 170 10.07 0.93 -2.81
N TYR A 171 9.65 1.92 -2.00
CA TYR A 171 10.51 2.53 -1.00
C TYR A 171 11.03 1.51 0.03
N VAL A 172 10.12 0.74 0.63
CA VAL A 172 10.48 -0.28 1.63
C VAL A 172 11.37 -1.36 1.02
N ASN A 173 11.05 -1.85 -0.18
CA ASN A 173 11.85 -2.83 -0.89
C ASN A 173 13.30 -2.37 -1.09
N LYS A 174 13.52 -1.08 -1.35
CA LYS A 174 14.85 -0.52 -1.55
C LYS A 174 15.59 -0.18 -0.26
N HIS A 175 14.90 0.45 0.69
CA HIS A 175 15.54 1.06 1.87
C HIS A 175 15.54 0.15 3.10
N LEU A 176 14.67 -0.86 3.14
CA LEU A 176 14.53 -1.81 4.23
C LEU A 176 14.62 -3.27 3.71
N PRO A 177 15.77 -3.70 3.21
CA PRO A 177 15.90 -5.02 2.56
C PRO A 177 15.63 -6.21 3.50
N GLU A 178 15.58 -5.98 4.82
CA GLU A 178 15.20 -6.98 5.81
C GLU A 178 13.67 -7.12 5.99
N VAL A 179 12.89 -6.22 5.41
CA VAL A 179 11.42 -6.25 5.43
C VAL A 179 10.93 -6.84 4.12
N ALA A 180 10.26 -7.99 4.20
CA ALA A 180 9.64 -8.60 3.02
C ALA A 180 8.44 -7.78 2.56
N THR A 181 8.31 -7.60 1.25
CA THR A 181 7.23 -6.80 0.66
C THR A 181 6.17 -7.67 -0.01
N VAL A 182 4.91 -7.35 0.22
CA VAL A 182 3.76 -7.95 -0.45
C VAL A 182 2.94 -6.83 -1.10
N PHE A 183 2.52 -7.04 -2.32
CA PHE A 183 1.65 -6.11 -3.03
C PHE A 183 0.42 -6.84 -3.57
N THR A 184 -0.77 -6.33 -3.24
CA THR A 184 -2.03 -6.87 -3.75
C THR A 184 -2.74 -5.85 -4.62
N THR A 185 -2.96 -6.19 -5.88
CA THR A 185 -3.90 -5.44 -6.73
C THR A 185 -5.26 -6.13 -6.75
N HIS A 186 -6.32 -5.37 -6.53
CA HIS A 186 -7.69 -5.88 -6.49
C HIS A 186 -8.39 -5.76 -7.86
N ALA A 187 -7.92 -4.87 -8.70
CA ALA A 187 -8.18 -4.76 -10.13
C ALA A 187 -7.13 -3.84 -10.73
N THR A 188 -6.62 -4.16 -11.92
CA THR A 188 -5.60 -3.31 -12.53
C THR A 188 -6.14 -1.92 -12.83
N SER A 189 -5.37 -0.87 -12.56
CA SER A 189 -5.77 0.52 -12.83
C SER A 189 -6.09 0.72 -14.30
N ILE A 190 -5.28 0.12 -15.18
CA ILE A 190 -5.50 0.20 -16.63
C ILE A 190 -6.69 -0.62 -17.10
N GLY A 191 -6.92 -1.81 -16.52
CA GLY A 191 -8.11 -2.63 -16.82
C GLY A 191 -9.40 -1.92 -16.47
N ARG A 192 -9.45 -1.27 -15.28
CA ARG A 192 -10.58 -0.41 -14.90
C ARG A 192 -10.81 0.73 -15.89
N SER A 193 -9.73 1.36 -16.39
CA SER A 193 -9.83 2.45 -17.36
C SER A 193 -10.31 1.96 -18.71
N ILE A 194 -9.83 0.81 -19.20
CA ILE A 194 -10.30 0.19 -20.45
C ILE A 194 -11.81 -0.05 -20.37
N ALA A 195 -12.28 -0.74 -19.31
CA ALA A 195 -13.69 -1.02 -19.12
C ALA A 195 -14.53 0.26 -18.92
N GLY A 196 -14.03 1.23 -18.15
CA GLY A 196 -14.69 2.51 -17.90
C GLY A 196 -14.85 3.38 -19.16
N ASN A 197 -14.01 3.17 -20.17
CA ASN A 197 -14.13 3.82 -21.48
C ASN A 197 -14.92 2.98 -22.51
N ASN A 198 -15.78 2.07 -22.04
CA ASN A 198 -16.63 1.22 -22.87
C ASN A 198 -15.87 0.35 -23.88
N LYS A 199 -14.60 0.04 -23.60
CA LYS A 199 -13.84 -0.92 -24.39
C LYS A 199 -14.06 -2.33 -23.80
N PRO A 200 -14.30 -3.36 -24.61
CA PRO A 200 -14.60 -4.72 -24.13
C PRO A 200 -13.32 -5.38 -23.60
N LEU A 201 -13.05 -5.19 -22.30
CA LEU A 201 -11.82 -5.62 -21.64
C LEU A 201 -11.57 -7.13 -21.82
N TYR A 202 -12.52 -7.96 -21.42
CA TYR A 202 -12.30 -9.40 -21.36
C TYR A 202 -12.39 -10.10 -22.73
N ASP A 203 -13.17 -9.55 -23.66
CA ASP A 203 -13.29 -10.11 -25.01
C ASP A 203 -11.98 -9.97 -25.81
N TYR A 204 -11.20 -8.93 -25.51
CA TYR A 204 -9.96 -8.61 -26.22
C TYR A 204 -8.74 -8.47 -25.30
N LEU A 205 -8.79 -9.05 -24.09
CA LEU A 205 -7.71 -8.91 -23.09
C LEU A 205 -6.33 -9.24 -23.68
N PHE A 206 -6.22 -10.32 -24.45
CA PHE A 206 -4.95 -10.76 -25.04
C PHE A 206 -4.46 -9.89 -26.22
N ALA A 207 -5.31 -8.99 -26.71
CA ALA A 207 -4.96 -8.07 -27.79
C ALA A 207 -4.52 -6.68 -27.28
N TYR A 208 -4.80 -6.37 -26.02
CA TYR A 208 -4.38 -5.11 -25.42
C TYR A 208 -2.92 -5.17 -25.00
N ASN A 209 -2.19 -4.09 -25.29
CA ASN A 209 -0.92 -3.79 -24.68
C ASN A 209 -1.14 -2.75 -23.55
N GLY A 210 -0.79 -3.09 -22.32
CA GLY A 210 -1.07 -2.23 -21.16
C GLY A 210 -0.42 -0.85 -21.24
N ASP A 211 0.83 -0.77 -21.69
CA ASP A 211 1.56 0.50 -21.83
C ASP A 211 0.95 1.39 -22.92
N GLN A 212 0.55 0.79 -24.07
CA GLN A 212 -0.13 1.51 -25.14
C GLN A 212 -1.49 2.01 -24.68
N MET A 213 -2.26 1.17 -24.00
CA MET A 213 -3.57 1.56 -23.45
C MET A 213 -3.44 2.65 -22.39
N ALA A 214 -2.38 2.62 -21.58
CA ALA A 214 -2.12 3.67 -20.62
C ALA A 214 -1.86 5.03 -21.30
N GLN A 215 -1.13 5.05 -22.42
CA GLN A 215 -0.94 6.26 -23.22
C GLN A 215 -2.26 6.74 -23.84
N GLU A 216 -3.02 5.84 -24.47
CA GLU A 216 -4.28 6.16 -25.12
C GLU A 216 -5.34 6.73 -24.14
N LEU A 217 -5.39 6.18 -22.92
CA LEU A 217 -6.38 6.51 -21.89
C LEU A 217 -5.86 7.50 -20.83
N ASN A 218 -4.67 8.05 -21.04
CA ASN A 218 -4.04 9.02 -20.12
C ASN A 218 -3.84 8.45 -18.70
N MET A 219 -3.39 7.19 -18.62
CA MET A 219 -3.20 6.45 -17.36
C MET A 219 -1.73 6.14 -17.05
N GLN A 220 -0.78 6.79 -17.74
CA GLN A 220 0.64 6.44 -17.72
C GLN A 220 1.20 6.35 -16.30
N SER A 221 0.96 7.36 -15.46
CA SER A 221 1.52 7.37 -14.11
C SER A 221 0.94 6.29 -13.22
N LYS A 222 -0.39 6.12 -13.19
CA LYS A 222 -1.04 5.08 -12.38
C LYS A 222 -0.67 3.68 -12.85
N HIS A 223 -0.64 3.46 -14.16
CA HIS A 223 -0.22 2.19 -14.74
C HIS A 223 1.26 1.90 -14.44
N SER A 224 2.12 2.90 -14.62
CA SER A 224 3.55 2.78 -14.39
C SER A 224 3.88 2.38 -12.95
N ILE A 225 3.30 3.08 -11.96
CA ILE A 225 3.54 2.74 -10.54
C ILE A 225 3.05 1.33 -10.20
N GLU A 226 1.86 0.93 -10.67
CA GLU A 226 1.32 -0.40 -10.44
C GLU A 226 2.18 -1.49 -11.07
N LYS A 227 2.56 -1.32 -12.33
CA LYS A 227 3.41 -2.26 -13.09
C LYS A 227 4.78 -2.42 -12.46
N GLN A 228 5.44 -1.32 -12.10
CA GLN A 228 6.77 -1.39 -11.48
C GLN A 228 6.70 -1.98 -10.06
N THR A 229 5.67 -1.65 -9.29
CA THR A 229 5.48 -2.27 -7.97
C THR A 229 5.29 -3.78 -8.09
N ALA A 230 4.43 -4.24 -8.99
CA ALA A 230 4.23 -5.66 -9.26
C ALA A 230 5.52 -6.38 -9.68
N LYS A 231 6.40 -5.68 -10.42
CA LYS A 231 7.67 -6.23 -10.91
C LYS A 231 8.71 -6.41 -9.80
N TYR A 232 8.83 -5.46 -8.88
CA TYR A 232 9.92 -5.40 -7.91
C TYR A 232 9.57 -5.91 -6.51
N VAL A 233 8.29 -6.09 -6.20
CA VAL A 233 7.85 -6.64 -4.91
C VAL A 233 8.29 -8.09 -4.74
N ASP A 234 8.54 -8.52 -3.48
CA ASP A 234 8.92 -9.90 -3.19
C ASP A 234 7.79 -10.90 -3.46
N CYS A 235 6.53 -10.49 -3.23
CA CYS A 235 5.35 -11.31 -3.49
C CYS A 235 4.22 -10.45 -4.06
N PHE A 236 3.83 -10.74 -5.30
CA PHE A 236 2.72 -10.08 -6.00
C PHE A 236 1.47 -10.94 -5.95
N THR A 237 0.36 -10.40 -5.46
CA THR A 237 -0.88 -11.13 -5.25
C THR A 237 -2.09 -10.40 -5.82
N THR A 238 -3.17 -11.15 -6.03
CA THR A 238 -4.48 -10.60 -6.40
C THR A 238 -5.63 -11.38 -5.76
N VAL A 239 -6.86 -10.97 -6.02
CA VAL A 239 -8.06 -11.49 -5.34
C VAL A 239 -8.91 -12.44 -6.19
N SER A 240 -8.56 -12.66 -7.47
CA SER A 240 -9.30 -13.54 -8.37
C SER A 240 -8.48 -13.97 -9.58
N ASP A 241 -8.81 -15.12 -10.16
CA ASP A 241 -8.21 -15.61 -11.42
C ASP A 241 -8.42 -14.63 -12.58
N ILE A 242 -9.55 -13.91 -12.60
CA ILE A 242 -9.82 -12.90 -13.62
C ILE A 242 -8.80 -11.77 -13.52
N THR A 243 -8.59 -11.23 -12.32
CA THR A 243 -7.58 -10.18 -12.10
C THR A 243 -6.16 -10.71 -12.31
N ALA A 244 -5.88 -11.98 -12.01
CA ALA A 244 -4.59 -12.59 -12.30
C ALA A 244 -4.27 -12.58 -13.81
N ASN A 245 -5.29 -12.86 -14.65
CA ASN A 245 -5.15 -12.74 -16.09
C ASN A 245 -4.93 -11.28 -16.55
N GLU A 246 -5.64 -10.31 -15.96
CA GLU A 246 -5.38 -8.89 -16.23
C GLU A 246 -3.94 -8.52 -15.89
N CYS A 247 -3.42 -8.92 -14.72
CA CYS A 247 -2.06 -8.66 -14.30
C CYS A 247 -1.04 -9.22 -15.29
N LYS A 248 -1.25 -10.46 -15.72
CA LYS A 248 -0.36 -11.10 -16.70
C LYS A 248 -0.34 -10.37 -18.04
N GLU A 249 -1.50 -10.00 -18.58
CA GLU A 249 -1.60 -9.43 -19.93
C GLU A 249 -1.36 -7.91 -19.96
N LEU A 250 -1.77 -7.17 -18.91
CA LEU A 250 -1.70 -5.71 -18.90
C LEU A 250 -0.49 -5.15 -18.13
N LEU A 251 -0.01 -5.88 -17.10
CA LEU A 251 1.17 -5.47 -16.31
C LEU A 251 2.43 -6.25 -16.71
N ASP A 252 2.35 -7.20 -17.65
CA ASP A 252 3.44 -8.12 -18.02
C ASP A 252 4.01 -8.88 -16.81
N LYS A 253 3.20 -9.11 -15.78
CA LYS A 253 3.63 -9.77 -14.55
C LYS A 253 2.56 -10.75 -14.06
N PRO A 254 2.82 -12.06 -14.13
CA PRO A 254 1.95 -13.04 -13.46
C PRO A 254 2.04 -12.87 -11.95
N VAL A 255 0.92 -13.11 -11.26
CA VAL A 255 0.85 -13.09 -9.80
C VAL A 255 1.49 -14.36 -9.21
N ASP A 256 2.02 -14.24 -7.99
CA ASP A 256 2.57 -15.37 -7.25
C ASP A 256 1.44 -16.16 -6.56
N PHE A 257 0.38 -15.46 -6.11
CA PHE A 257 -0.80 -16.07 -5.46
C PHE A 257 -2.09 -15.31 -5.80
N VAL A 258 -3.18 -16.06 -5.79
CA VAL A 258 -4.56 -15.55 -5.89
C VAL A 258 -5.27 -15.76 -4.56
#